data_e54719d5b5c14cac15b4d8a72566008a
#
_entry.id   e54719d5b5c14cac15b4d8a72566008a
#
_cell.length_a   1.000
_cell.length_b   1.000
_cell.length_c   1.000
_cell.angle_alpha   90.00
_cell.angle_beta   90.00
_cell.angle_gamma   90.00
#
_symmetry.space_group_name_H-M   'P 1'
#
loop_
_entity.id
_entity.type
_entity.pdbx_description
1 polymer ?
#
loop_
_entity_poly.entity_id
_entity_poly.type
_entity_poly.pdbx_seq_one_letter_code
_entity_poly.pdbx_strand_id
1 'polypeptide(L)'
;MIIPGLVSATFKTESSDFVLAALQKAELYAVEWSENWHIPAGDTELARDLRERTLAQGADIAAYGSYYRLGQNSDPAKDFLPTLQSAAALGAPLIRIWGGDRPSAKLDGDTRKKLAAEAKTVSDMAASEGIK
;
A
#
# COMPACT_ATOMS: atom_id res chain seq x y z
N MET A 1 4.91 -17.84 -13.77
CA MET A 1 5.03 -18.45 -12.41
C MET A 1 4.18 -17.62 -11.45
N ILE A 2 3.39 -18.25 -10.58
CA ILE A 2 2.62 -17.56 -9.52
C ILE A 2 3.40 -17.68 -8.23
N ILE A 3 3.68 -16.55 -7.57
CA ILE A 3 4.34 -16.51 -6.27
C ILE A 3 3.24 -16.38 -5.21
N PRO A 4 3.08 -17.35 -4.30
CA PRO A 4 2.08 -17.24 -3.24
C PRO A 4 2.53 -16.23 -2.18
N GLY A 5 1.60 -15.45 -1.67
CA GLY A 5 1.85 -14.42 -0.66
C GLY A 5 0.65 -14.20 0.25
N LEU A 6 0.80 -13.28 1.19
CA LEU A 6 -0.27 -12.85 2.07
C LEU A 6 -0.40 -11.34 2.13
N VAL A 7 -1.55 -10.88 2.56
CA VAL A 7 -1.81 -9.48 2.94
C VAL A 7 -1.71 -9.37 4.45
N SER A 8 -0.84 -8.52 4.97
CA SER A 8 -0.62 -8.41 6.42
C SER A 8 -1.86 -7.98 7.20
N ALA A 9 -2.80 -7.27 6.56
CA ALA A 9 -4.11 -6.95 7.13
C ALA A 9 -4.96 -8.17 7.49
N THR A 10 -4.62 -9.38 7.06
CA THR A 10 -5.22 -10.63 7.54
C THR A 10 -4.99 -10.80 9.05
N PHE A 11 -3.90 -10.27 9.57
CA PHE A 11 -3.48 -10.37 10.97
C PHE A 11 -3.47 -8.99 11.64
N LYS A 12 -4.60 -8.28 11.61
CA LYS A 12 -4.74 -6.89 12.06
C LYS A 12 -4.28 -6.61 13.48
N THR A 13 -4.45 -7.58 14.37
CA THR A 13 -4.15 -7.44 15.81
C THR A 13 -2.79 -8.03 16.19
N GLU A 14 -2.12 -8.66 15.24
CA GLU A 14 -0.83 -9.30 15.47
C GLU A 14 0.32 -8.36 15.13
N SER A 15 1.49 -8.62 15.69
CA SER A 15 2.70 -7.87 15.38
C SER A 15 3.25 -8.20 13.98
N SER A 16 4.11 -7.32 13.47
CA SER A 16 4.86 -7.60 12.24
C SER A 16 5.76 -8.85 12.37
N ASP A 17 6.27 -9.15 13.57
CA ASP A 17 7.02 -10.38 13.84
C ASP A 17 6.16 -11.62 13.62
N PHE A 18 4.90 -11.57 14.08
CA PHE A 18 3.96 -12.66 13.84
C PHE A 18 3.70 -12.85 12.34
N VAL A 19 3.50 -11.76 11.59
CA VAL A 19 3.27 -11.81 10.14
C VAL A 19 4.47 -12.44 9.43
N LEU A 20 5.69 -12.04 9.78
CA LEU A 20 6.92 -12.60 9.21
C LEU A 20 7.08 -14.09 9.55
N ALA A 21 6.78 -14.48 10.78
CA ALA A 21 6.79 -15.89 11.18
C ALA A 21 5.71 -16.71 10.45
N ALA A 22 4.54 -16.15 10.23
CA ALA A 22 3.45 -16.78 9.49
C ALA A 22 3.82 -17.00 8.01
N LEU A 23 4.46 -16.01 7.37
CA LEU A 23 5.01 -16.15 6.01
C LEU A 23 5.94 -17.38 5.91
N GLN A 24 6.93 -17.43 6.80
CA GLN A 24 7.93 -18.49 6.80
C GLN A 24 7.29 -19.88 7.07
N LYS A 25 6.40 -19.95 8.07
CA LYS A 25 5.73 -21.21 8.44
C LYS A 25 4.83 -21.76 7.33
N ALA A 26 4.19 -20.86 6.56
CA ALA A 26 3.28 -21.21 5.47
C ALA A 26 3.98 -21.35 4.12
N GLU A 27 5.31 -21.20 4.07
CA GLU A 27 6.10 -21.21 2.82
C GLU A 27 5.56 -20.21 1.79
N LEU A 28 5.21 -19.00 2.25
CA LEU A 28 4.78 -17.91 1.41
C LEU A 28 5.96 -16.97 1.11
N TYR A 29 6.04 -16.48 -0.11
CA TYR A 29 7.23 -15.78 -0.60
C TYR A 29 6.98 -14.32 -0.97
N ALA A 30 5.80 -13.78 -0.66
CA ALA A 30 5.49 -12.37 -0.89
C ALA A 30 4.53 -11.82 0.16
N VAL A 31 4.62 -10.51 0.44
CA VAL A 31 3.73 -9.84 1.38
C VAL A 31 3.28 -8.48 0.85
N GLU A 32 1.99 -8.17 0.97
CA GLU A 32 1.46 -6.82 0.94
C GLU A 32 1.42 -6.30 2.38
N TRP A 33 2.25 -5.31 2.70
CA TRP A 33 2.23 -4.64 4.01
C TRP A 33 1.12 -3.60 4.07
N SER A 34 0.33 -3.62 5.15
CA SER A 34 -0.84 -2.77 5.32
C SER A 34 -0.53 -1.49 6.11
N GLU A 35 -0.98 -0.35 5.59
CA GLU A 35 -0.81 0.98 6.17
C GLU A 35 -1.36 1.08 7.60
N ASN A 36 -2.63 0.73 7.80
CA ASN A 36 -3.28 0.98 9.09
C ASN A 36 -2.88 0.02 10.21
N TRP A 37 -2.27 -1.11 9.87
CA TRP A 37 -2.06 -2.18 10.83
C TRP A 37 -0.60 -2.42 11.16
N HIS A 38 0.29 -2.22 10.19
CA HIS A 38 1.69 -2.58 10.34
C HIS A 38 2.67 -1.48 9.98
N ILE A 39 2.39 -0.64 8.98
CA ILE A 39 3.25 0.47 8.57
C ILE A 39 2.40 1.72 8.40
N PRO A 40 2.27 2.57 9.41
CA PRO A 40 1.54 3.84 9.27
C PRO A 40 2.09 4.72 8.14
N ALA A 41 1.19 5.46 7.48
CA ALA A 41 1.60 6.43 6.47
C ALA A 41 2.56 7.47 7.06
N GLY A 42 3.71 7.66 6.42
CA GLY A 42 4.77 8.57 6.88
C GLY A 42 5.82 7.93 7.81
N ASP A 43 5.59 6.72 8.31
CA ASP A 43 6.58 6.00 9.13
C ASP A 43 7.62 5.30 8.25
N THR A 44 8.56 6.10 7.74
CA THR A 44 9.60 5.62 6.83
C THR A 44 10.68 4.80 7.53
N GLU A 45 10.86 4.96 8.84
CA GLU A 45 11.81 4.18 9.62
C GLU A 45 11.33 2.74 9.77
N LEU A 46 10.11 2.55 10.23
CA LEU A 46 9.48 1.23 10.32
C LEU A 46 9.35 0.56 8.95
N ALA A 47 9.06 1.34 7.91
CA ALA A 47 9.00 0.82 6.54
C ALA A 47 10.34 0.23 6.08
N ARG A 48 11.47 0.88 6.37
CA ARG A 48 12.81 0.36 6.07
C ARG A 48 13.15 -0.88 6.89
N ASP A 49 12.85 -0.87 8.19
CA ASP A 49 13.05 -2.04 9.06
C ASP A 49 12.31 -3.27 8.51
N LEU A 50 11.03 -3.11 8.20
CA LEU A 50 10.22 -4.22 7.67
C LEU A 50 10.66 -4.65 6.26
N ARG A 51 11.16 -3.73 5.44
CA ARG A 51 11.79 -4.09 4.16
C ARG A 51 12.97 -5.04 4.38
N GLU A 52 13.91 -4.63 5.22
CA GLU A 52 15.14 -5.42 5.48
C GLU A 52 14.79 -6.80 6.03
N ARG A 53 13.88 -6.86 6.99
CA ARG A 53 13.47 -8.11 7.63
C ARG A 53 12.69 -9.03 6.70
N THR A 54 11.84 -8.48 5.83
CA THR A 54 11.11 -9.25 4.82
C THR A 54 12.08 -9.89 3.83
N LEU A 55 13.00 -9.09 3.29
CA LEU A 55 14.00 -9.58 2.32
C LEU A 55 14.97 -10.58 2.94
N ALA A 56 15.37 -10.38 4.20
CA ALA A 56 16.26 -11.29 4.91
C ALA A 56 15.67 -12.70 5.10
N GLN A 57 14.34 -12.83 5.09
CA GLN A 57 13.64 -14.12 5.13
C GLN A 57 13.42 -14.74 3.75
N GLY A 58 13.90 -14.11 2.68
CA GLY A 58 13.70 -14.58 1.31
C GLY A 58 12.31 -14.34 0.76
N ALA A 59 11.53 -13.43 1.36
CA ALA A 59 10.23 -13.02 0.86
C ALA A 59 10.32 -11.67 0.13
N ASP A 60 9.50 -11.51 -0.91
CA ASP A 60 9.37 -10.27 -1.67
C ASP A 60 8.30 -9.34 -1.08
N ILE A 61 8.48 -8.04 -1.28
CA ILE A 61 7.44 -7.06 -1.01
C ILE A 61 6.59 -6.92 -2.27
N ALA A 62 5.34 -7.38 -2.20
CA ALA A 62 4.42 -7.37 -3.33
C ALA A 62 3.77 -5.99 -3.53
N ALA A 63 3.41 -5.32 -2.44
CA ALA A 63 2.73 -4.04 -2.46
C ALA A 63 2.75 -3.35 -1.10
N TYR A 64 2.45 -2.05 -1.11
CA TYR A 64 1.99 -1.31 0.07
C TYR A 64 0.48 -1.12 0.00
N GLY A 65 -0.25 -1.74 0.91
CA GLY A 65 -1.71 -1.70 0.98
C GLY A 65 -2.20 -0.47 1.71
N SER A 66 -2.34 0.65 1.01
CA SER A 66 -2.74 1.91 1.61
C SER A 66 -4.23 1.98 1.93
N TYR A 67 -4.58 2.95 2.78
CA TYR A 67 -5.95 3.34 3.06
C TYR A 67 -6.32 4.67 2.40
N TYR A 68 -5.46 5.20 1.53
CA TYR A 68 -5.79 6.34 0.71
C TYR A 68 -7.03 6.04 -0.15
N ARG A 69 -8.03 6.93 -0.09
CA ARG A 69 -9.31 6.75 -0.77
C ARG A 69 -9.59 7.95 -1.66
N LEU A 70 -9.79 7.71 -2.95
CA LEU A 70 -10.15 8.75 -3.91
C LEU A 70 -11.46 9.44 -3.52
N GLY A 71 -11.48 10.76 -3.67
CA GLY A 71 -12.64 11.60 -3.41
C GLY A 71 -12.86 11.98 -1.95
N GLN A 72 -11.95 11.60 -1.05
CA GLN A 72 -12.00 11.96 0.38
C GLN A 72 -10.88 12.91 0.80
N ASN A 73 -10.12 13.43 -0.16
CA ASN A 73 -8.92 14.22 0.09
C ASN A 73 -9.15 15.67 -0.35
N SER A 74 -8.73 16.63 0.50
CA SER A 74 -8.84 18.05 0.20
C SER A 74 -7.72 18.55 -0.72
N ASP A 75 -6.53 17.98 -0.56
CA ASP A 75 -5.34 18.22 -1.38
C ASP A 75 -4.69 16.87 -1.70
N PRO A 76 -5.06 16.24 -2.84
CA PRO A 76 -4.58 14.91 -3.18
C PRO A 76 -3.05 14.75 -3.15
N ALA A 77 -2.30 15.74 -3.61
CA ALA A 77 -0.86 15.67 -3.63
C ALA A 77 -0.26 15.67 -2.22
N LYS A 78 -0.77 16.55 -1.35
CA LYS A 78 -0.33 16.64 0.03
C LYS A 78 -0.78 15.43 0.85
N ASP A 79 -2.04 15.03 0.68
CA ASP A 79 -2.65 13.98 1.48
C ASP A 79 -2.09 12.58 1.12
N PHE A 80 -1.63 12.40 -0.12
CA PHE A 80 -0.98 11.15 -0.57
C PHE A 80 0.51 11.04 -0.22
N LEU A 81 1.17 12.16 0.04
CA LEU A 81 2.62 12.19 0.26
C LEU A 81 3.12 11.25 1.36
N PRO A 82 2.49 11.17 2.56
CA PRO A 82 2.92 10.22 3.60
C PRO A 82 2.83 8.76 3.15
N THR A 83 1.76 8.38 2.44
CA THR A 83 1.57 7.04 1.86
C THR A 83 2.70 6.72 0.87
N LEU A 84 3.02 7.65 -0.02
CA LEU A 84 4.10 7.50 -1.00
C LEU A 84 5.47 7.34 -0.31
N GLN A 85 5.75 8.14 0.72
CA GLN A 85 7.01 8.06 1.47
C GLN A 85 7.20 6.70 2.14
N SER A 86 6.16 6.16 2.78
CA SER A 86 6.22 4.81 3.37
C SER A 86 6.41 3.73 2.31
N ALA A 87 5.69 3.81 1.19
CA ALA A 87 5.82 2.84 0.10
C ALA A 87 7.22 2.85 -0.52
N ALA A 88 7.79 4.04 -0.75
CA ALA A 88 9.15 4.20 -1.27
C ALA A 88 10.20 3.65 -0.29
N ALA A 89 10.08 3.97 0.99
CA ALA A 89 10.98 3.48 2.03
C ALA A 89 10.90 1.95 2.19
N LEU A 90 9.71 1.39 2.07
CA LEU A 90 9.47 -0.05 2.04
C LEU A 90 10.04 -0.73 0.79
N GLY A 91 10.24 0.03 -0.29
CA GLY A 91 10.63 -0.53 -1.60
C GLY A 91 9.49 -1.28 -2.28
N ALA A 92 8.25 -0.90 -2.01
CA ALA A 92 7.09 -1.51 -2.63
C ALA A 92 7.00 -1.15 -4.12
N PRO A 93 6.81 -2.11 -5.02
CA PRO A 93 6.67 -1.84 -6.46
C PRO A 93 5.28 -1.30 -6.83
N LEU A 94 4.34 -1.39 -5.91
CA LEU A 94 2.93 -1.08 -6.11
C LEU A 94 2.32 -0.49 -4.84
N ILE A 95 1.46 0.55 -5.00
CA ILE A 95 0.60 1.06 -3.94
C ILE A 95 -0.85 0.72 -4.29
N ARG A 96 -1.53 -0.02 -3.41
CA ARG A 96 -2.96 -0.24 -3.54
C ARG A 96 -3.72 0.93 -2.89
N ILE A 97 -4.64 1.54 -3.63
CA ILE A 97 -5.55 2.60 -3.15
C ILE A 97 -7.01 2.17 -3.26
N TRP A 98 -7.90 2.91 -2.64
CA TRP A 98 -9.35 2.68 -2.72
C TRP A 98 -10.00 3.58 -3.77
N GLY A 99 -10.82 3.01 -4.65
CA GLY A 99 -11.45 3.68 -5.77
C GLY A 99 -12.65 4.58 -5.44
N GLY A 100 -12.80 4.97 -4.18
CA GLY A 100 -13.94 5.79 -3.71
C GLY A 100 -14.80 5.05 -2.70
N ASP A 101 -15.97 5.63 -2.37
CA ASP A 101 -16.88 5.14 -1.33
C ASP A 101 -18.22 4.60 -1.90
N ARG A 102 -18.43 4.70 -3.21
CA ARG A 102 -19.67 4.31 -3.88
C ARG A 102 -19.43 3.40 -5.08
N PRO A 103 -20.39 2.52 -5.40
CA PRO A 103 -20.35 1.75 -6.63
C PRO A 103 -20.30 2.68 -7.85
N SER A 104 -19.53 2.32 -8.86
CA SER A 104 -19.36 3.13 -10.07
C SER A 104 -20.69 3.43 -10.79
N ALA A 105 -21.66 2.53 -10.72
CA ALA A 105 -23.01 2.73 -11.28
C ALA A 105 -23.81 3.87 -10.62
N LYS A 106 -23.43 4.29 -9.40
CA LYS A 106 -24.06 5.36 -8.63
C LYS A 106 -23.32 6.70 -8.71
N LEU A 107 -22.24 6.77 -9.50
CA LEU A 107 -21.48 8.00 -9.69
C LEU A 107 -22.01 8.77 -10.90
N ASP A 108 -22.22 10.07 -10.71
CA ASP A 108 -22.45 10.99 -11.83
C ASP A 108 -21.16 11.28 -12.61
N GLY A 109 -21.30 11.92 -13.77
CA GLY A 109 -20.18 12.19 -14.68
C GLY A 109 -19.12 13.11 -14.08
N ASP A 110 -19.53 14.10 -13.29
CA ASP A 110 -18.60 15.07 -12.70
C ASP A 110 -17.83 14.46 -11.55
N THR A 111 -18.46 13.65 -10.71
CA THR A 111 -17.76 12.87 -9.67
C THR A 111 -16.75 11.92 -10.27
N ARG A 112 -17.10 11.21 -11.36
CA ARG A 112 -16.13 10.34 -12.08
C ARG A 112 -14.93 11.10 -12.59
N LYS A 113 -15.12 12.29 -13.19
CA LYS A 113 -14.01 13.14 -13.67
C LYS A 113 -13.10 13.57 -12.54
N LYS A 114 -13.67 13.96 -11.38
CA LYS A 114 -12.88 14.34 -10.20
C LYS A 114 -12.05 13.18 -9.67
N LEU A 115 -12.65 12.01 -9.51
CA LEU A 115 -11.92 10.81 -9.08
C LEU A 115 -10.81 10.42 -10.06
N ALA A 116 -11.07 10.52 -11.37
CA ALA A 116 -10.07 10.22 -12.38
C ALA A 116 -8.90 11.24 -12.37
N ALA A 117 -9.19 12.53 -12.15
CA ALA A 117 -8.16 13.55 -12.02
C ALA A 117 -7.30 13.33 -10.78
N GLU A 118 -7.91 13.01 -9.63
CA GLU A 118 -7.19 12.68 -8.40
C GLU A 118 -6.35 11.41 -8.58
N ALA A 119 -6.91 10.34 -9.16
CA ALA A 119 -6.19 9.12 -9.45
C ALA A 119 -4.96 9.38 -10.35
N LYS A 120 -5.11 10.26 -11.36
CA LYS A 120 -3.97 10.67 -12.19
C LYS A 120 -2.90 11.37 -11.37
N THR A 121 -3.26 12.30 -10.50
CA THR A 121 -2.31 13.03 -9.65
C THR A 121 -1.48 12.06 -8.80
N VAL A 122 -2.13 11.16 -8.07
CA VAL A 122 -1.40 10.21 -7.20
C VAL A 122 -0.61 9.17 -8.00
N SER A 123 -1.10 8.78 -9.18
CA SER A 123 -0.37 7.89 -10.09
C SER A 123 0.90 8.55 -10.64
N ASP A 124 0.83 9.82 -11.04
CA ASP A 124 1.99 10.56 -11.52
C ASP A 124 3.04 10.72 -10.39
N MET A 125 2.61 10.95 -9.16
CA MET A 125 3.50 11.00 -7.98
C MET A 125 4.16 9.64 -7.73
N ALA A 126 3.42 8.56 -7.75
CA ALA A 126 3.95 7.21 -7.57
C ALA A 126 4.95 6.86 -8.69
N ALA A 127 4.63 7.20 -9.94
CA ALA A 127 5.49 6.96 -11.09
C ALA A 127 6.83 7.72 -10.98
N SER A 128 6.87 8.91 -10.37
CA SER A 128 8.12 9.65 -10.14
C SER A 128 9.10 8.94 -9.20
N GLU A 129 8.57 8.05 -8.33
CA GLU A 129 9.34 7.17 -7.45
C GLU A 129 9.52 5.74 -8.03
N GLY A 130 9.12 5.51 -9.28
CA GLY A 130 9.18 4.20 -9.93
C GLY A 130 8.14 3.20 -9.40
N ILE A 131 7.08 3.67 -8.72
CA ILE A 131 6.01 2.86 -8.11
C ILE A 131 4.76 2.93 -8.99
N LYS A 132 4.00 1.82 -9.03
CA LYS A 132 2.73 1.70 -9.76
C LYS A 132 1.53 1.87 -8.84
#